data_e42a4309439411bc1faa5d05e167170d
#
_entry.id   e42a4309439411bc1faa5d05e167170d
#
_cell.length_a   1.000
_cell.length_b   1.000
_cell.length_c   1.000
_cell.angle_alpha   90.00
_cell.angle_beta   90.00
_cell.angle_gamma   90.00
#
_symmetry.space_group_name_H-M   'P 1'
#
loop_
_entity.id
_entity.type
_entity.pdbx_description
1 polymer ?
#
loop_
_entity_poly.entity_id
_entity_poly.type
_entity_poly.pdbx_seq_one_letter_code
_entity_poly.pdbx_strand_id
1 'polypeptide(L)'
;PWGTGQAVLACKNVIKEPFAVINADDYYGKEAFVQIHNFLQGYTPDKPNALSMAGFVLKNTLSDNGAVTRGVCQMNAEGYLTDVVETSGIEKTADGAAVEGQAIDSIDPQSLVSMNFWGLTPEFVKVLEDGFVEFFEKSVPANPLKAEYLLPIYIGELLEKNAVTVQVLPTHDKWFGVTYKEDKQTVIDSFAKLVSDGVYQKNLFSDLKH
;
A
#
# COMPACT_ATOMS: atom_id res chain seq x y z
N PRO A 1 11.19 -14.45 9.27
CA PRO A 1 10.34 -13.25 9.24
C PRO A 1 8.87 -13.67 9.34
N TRP A 2 8.11 -12.91 10.10
CA TRP A 2 6.71 -13.18 10.41
C TRP A 2 5.74 -12.28 9.61
N GLY A 3 6.19 -11.70 8.51
CA GLY A 3 5.39 -10.82 7.65
C GLY A 3 5.56 -9.33 7.93
N THR A 4 4.83 -8.50 7.16
CA THR A 4 4.98 -7.04 7.14
C THR A 4 4.57 -6.36 8.45
N GLY A 5 3.56 -6.89 9.17
CA GLY A 5 3.16 -6.37 10.47
C GLY A 5 4.26 -6.55 11.52
N GLN A 6 4.93 -7.71 11.53
CA GLN A 6 6.06 -7.95 12.43
C GLN A 6 7.28 -7.07 12.08
N ALA A 7 7.50 -6.80 10.79
CA ALA A 7 8.58 -5.91 10.36
C ALA A 7 8.38 -4.49 10.91
N VAL A 8 7.16 -3.95 10.87
CA VAL A 8 6.83 -2.66 11.49
C VAL A 8 7.00 -2.72 13.01
N LEU A 9 6.51 -3.79 13.64
CA LEU A 9 6.62 -3.98 15.09
C LEU A 9 8.09 -4.04 15.56
N ALA A 10 9.01 -4.55 14.75
CA ALA A 10 10.44 -4.55 15.08
C ALA A 10 11.02 -3.13 15.29
N CYS A 11 10.35 -2.10 14.76
CA CYS A 11 10.73 -0.70 14.92
C CYS A 11 10.12 -0.02 16.16
N LYS A 12 9.41 -0.74 17.03
CA LYS A 12 8.63 -0.18 18.17
C LYS A 12 9.44 0.73 19.10
N ASN A 13 10.73 0.45 19.28
CA ASN A 13 11.58 1.22 20.18
C ASN A 13 12.06 2.55 19.58
N VAL A 14 11.96 2.73 18.27
CA VAL A 14 12.42 3.93 17.55
C VAL A 14 11.27 4.80 17.05
N ILE A 15 10.10 4.23 16.77
CA ILE A 15 8.91 4.96 16.32
C ILE A 15 8.36 5.77 17.50
N LYS A 16 8.31 7.11 17.37
CA LYS A 16 7.78 8.04 18.37
C LYS A 16 6.82 9.06 17.78
N GLU A 17 6.73 9.14 16.47
CA GLU A 17 5.95 10.10 15.70
C GLU A 17 5.07 9.36 14.68
N PRO A 18 4.06 10.01 14.08
CA PRO A 18 3.34 9.45 12.94
C PRO A 18 4.31 9.06 11.83
N PHE A 19 4.07 7.94 11.20
CA PHE A 19 5.00 7.35 10.25
C PHE A 19 4.31 6.72 9.05
N ALA A 20 5.04 6.62 7.96
CA ALA A 20 4.60 5.90 6.78
C ALA A 20 5.26 4.52 6.68
N VAL A 21 4.53 3.56 6.12
CA VAL A 21 5.03 2.22 5.78
C VAL A 21 4.90 2.03 4.28
N ILE A 22 5.99 1.62 3.64
CA ILE A 22 6.07 1.31 2.20
C ILE A 22 6.87 0.04 1.98
N ASN A 23 6.71 -0.58 0.82
CA ASN A 23 7.65 -1.59 0.35
C ASN A 23 8.92 -0.92 -0.15
N ALA A 24 10.09 -1.44 0.18
CA ALA A 24 11.38 -0.81 -0.12
C ALA A 24 11.79 -0.93 -1.60
N ASP A 25 11.15 -1.81 -2.35
CA ASP A 25 11.44 -2.17 -3.74
C ASP A 25 10.40 -1.65 -4.75
N ASP A 26 9.43 -0.86 -4.28
CA ASP A 26 8.36 -0.27 -5.09
C ASP A 26 8.58 1.23 -5.33
N TYR A 27 8.18 1.71 -6.51
CA TYR A 27 8.07 3.13 -6.82
C TYR A 27 6.63 3.60 -6.66
N TYR A 28 6.41 4.62 -5.86
CA TYR A 28 5.08 5.13 -5.48
C TYR A 28 4.74 6.52 -6.06
N GLY A 29 5.65 7.15 -6.82
CA GLY A 29 5.47 8.52 -7.28
C GLY A 29 5.76 9.55 -6.20
N LYS A 30 5.37 10.81 -6.43
CA LYS A 30 5.55 11.92 -5.49
C LYS A 30 4.26 12.32 -4.79
N GLU A 31 3.13 12.26 -5.51
CA GLU A 31 1.82 12.70 -4.99
C GLU A 31 1.40 11.85 -3.79
N ALA A 32 1.58 10.53 -3.87
CA ALA A 32 1.26 9.62 -2.78
C ALA A 32 1.99 9.99 -1.48
N PHE A 33 3.28 10.33 -1.55
CA PHE A 33 4.03 10.79 -0.37
C PHE A 33 3.49 12.10 0.19
N VAL A 34 3.15 13.07 -0.67
CA VAL A 34 2.57 14.35 -0.24
C VAL A 34 1.23 14.14 0.45
N GLN A 35 0.37 13.29 -0.11
CA GLN A 35 -0.94 12.98 0.47
C GLN A 35 -0.80 12.34 1.86
N ILE A 36 0.02 11.31 2.00
CA ILE A 36 0.27 10.64 3.29
C ILE A 36 0.91 11.63 4.28
N HIS A 37 1.91 12.40 3.86
CA HIS A 37 2.56 13.40 4.72
C HIS A 37 1.55 14.42 5.26
N ASN A 38 0.71 15.00 4.39
CA ASN A 38 -0.28 15.97 4.80
C ASN A 38 -1.30 15.39 5.79
N PHE A 39 -1.71 14.12 5.58
CA PHE A 39 -2.58 13.43 6.53
C PHE A 39 -1.89 13.27 7.89
N LEU A 40 -0.65 12.79 7.90
CA LEU A 40 0.13 12.57 9.13
C LEU A 40 0.45 13.87 9.88
N GLN A 41 0.60 15.01 9.18
CA GLN A 41 0.74 16.31 9.82
C GLN A 41 -0.52 16.72 10.61
N GLY A 42 -1.69 16.22 10.23
CA GLY A 42 -2.95 16.43 10.94
C GLY A 42 -3.16 15.52 12.15
N TYR A 43 -2.18 14.68 12.48
CA TYR A 43 -2.27 13.78 13.62
C TYR A 43 -2.43 14.53 14.95
N THR A 44 -3.31 13.98 15.79
CA THR A 44 -3.51 14.42 17.18
C THR A 44 -3.67 13.20 18.09
N PRO A 45 -3.13 13.21 19.33
CA PRO A 45 -3.17 12.06 20.23
C PRO A 45 -4.57 11.60 20.65
N ASP A 46 -5.59 12.44 20.46
CA ASP A 46 -7.00 12.09 20.71
C ASP A 46 -7.61 11.20 19.63
N LYS A 47 -6.90 11.01 18.50
CA LYS A 47 -7.32 10.16 17.38
C LYS A 47 -6.28 9.06 17.07
N PRO A 48 -5.92 8.23 18.06
CA PRO A 48 -4.82 7.26 17.90
C PRO A 48 -5.08 6.20 16.84
N ASN A 49 -6.34 5.96 16.49
CA ASN A 49 -6.76 4.91 15.57
C ASN A 49 -7.18 5.46 14.19
N ALA A 50 -6.90 6.74 13.91
CA ALA A 50 -7.11 7.34 12.60
C ALA A 50 -5.88 7.07 11.71
N LEU A 51 -6.03 6.16 10.77
CA LEU A 51 -4.99 5.71 9.83
C LEU A 51 -5.32 6.22 8.43
N SER A 52 -4.35 6.12 7.53
CA SER A 52 -4.55 6.42 6.11
C SER A 52 -3.86 5.40 5.21
N MET A 53 -4.29 5.36 3.96
CA MET A 53 -3.67 4.54 2.93
C MET A 53 -3.70 5.30 1.60
N ALA A 54 -2.60 5.28 0.84
CA ALA A 54 -2.61 5.77 -0.53
C ALA A 54 -3.39 4.79 -1.43
N GLY A 55 -4.43 5.29 -2.09
CA GLY A 55 -5.24 4.55 -3.06
C GLY A 55 -4.79 4.87 -4.48
N PHE A 56 -4.19 3.89 -5.14
CA PHE A 56 -3.71 4.04 -6.52
C PHE A 56 -4.81 3.68 -7.50
N VAL A 57 -4.92 4.45 -8.59
CA VAL A 57 -5.83 4.09 -9.70
C VAL A 57 -5.33 2.80 -10.33
N LEU A 58 -6.19 1.78 -10.41
CA LEU A 58 -5.86 0.42 -10.85
C LEU A 58 -5.05 0.40 -12.16
N LYS A 59 -5.51 1.13 -13.19
CA LYS A 59 -4.83 1.17 -14.49
C LYS A 59 -3.38 1.67 -14.42
N ASN A 60 -3.02 2.41 -13.37
CA ASN A 60 -1.67 2.93 -13.16
C ASN A 60 -0.75 1.93 -12.43
N THR A 61 -1.25 0.73 -12.10
CA THR A 61 -0.54 -0.32 -11.36
C THR A 61 -0.42 -1.64 -12.12
N LEU A 62 -0.88 -1.68 -13.38
CA LEU A 62 -0.90 -2.88 -14.20
C LEU A 62 0.46 -3.12 -14.86
N SER A 63 0.80 -4.40 -15.07
CA SER A 63 1.97 -4.83 -15.84
C SER A 63 1.60 -5.06 -17.30
N ASP A 64 2.54 -4.76 -18.20
CA ASP A 64 2.42 -5.13 -19.62
C ASP A 64 2.86 -6.59 -19.88
N ASN A 65 3.43 -7.26 -18.86
CA ASN A 65 4.07 -8.58 -18.99
C ASN A 65 3.21 -9.73 -18.43
N GLY A 66 2.06 -9.44 -17.83
CA GLY A 66 1.16 -10.48 -17.33
C GLY A 66 0.16 -9.99 -16.28
N ALA A 67 -0.66 -10.91 -15.84
CA ALA A 67 -1.68 -10.68 -14.85
C ALA A 67 -1.08 -10.31 -13.47
N VAL A 68 -1.78 -9.46 -12.74
CA VAL A 68 -1.37 -9.00 -11.40
C VAL A 68 -2.48 -9.32 -10.38
N THR A 69 -2.10 -9.33 -9.10
CA THR A 69 -3.05 -9.36 -7.97
C THR A 69 -3.06 -8.01 -7.30
N ARG A 70 -4.25 -7.47 -7.01
CA ARG A 70 -4.42 -6.17 -6.34
C ARG A 70 -5.50 -6.23 -5.26
N GLY A 71 -5.28 -5.52 -4.18
CA GLY A 71 -6.31 -5.26 -3.18
C GLY A 71 -7.21 -4.12 -3.63
N VAL A 72 -8.38 -4.43 -4.15
CA VAL A 72 -9.35 -3.43 -4.61
C VAL A 72 -10.06 -2.83 -3.40
N CYS A 73 -9.96 -1.51 -3.25
CA CYS A 73 -10.52 -0.79 -2.12
C CYS A 73 -12.04 -0.63 -2.26
N GLN A 74 -12.77 -0.96 -1.21
CA GLN A 74 -14.16 -0.55 -1.03
C GLN A 74 -14.20 0.59 -0.02
N MET A 75 -14.98 1.63 -0.32
CA MET A 75 -15.02 2.85 0.49
C MET A 75 -16.45 3.28 0.73
N ASN A 76 -16.66 3.94 1.86
CA ASN A 76 -17.90 4.66 2.09
C ASN A 76 -17.94 6.04 1.37
N ALA A 77 -19.07 6.75 1.48
CA ALA A 77 -19.24 8.04 0.80
C ALA A 77 -18.27 9.14 1.28
N GLU A 78 -17.73 9.00 2.48
CA GLU A 78 -16.77 9.92 3.08
C GLU A 78 -15.31 9.59 2.72
N GLY A 79 -15.07 8.53 1.93
CA GLY A 79 -13.75 8.11 1.47
C GLY A 79 -12.96 7.27 2.49
N TYR A 80 -13.63 6.72 3.49
CA TYR A 80 -13.01 5.76 4.41
C TYR A 80 -13.10 4.35 3.87
N LEU A 81 -12.01 3.62 4.03
CA LEU A 81 -11.92 2.21 3.66
C LEU A 81 -12.90 1.37 4.49
N THR A 82 -13.69 0.56 3.82
CA THR A 82 -14.59 -0.41 4.45
C THR A 82 -14.12 -1.83 4.27
N ASP A 83 -13.43 -2.11 3.15
CA ASP A 83 -12.88 -3.43 2.85
C ASP A 83 -11.78 -3.35 1.78
N VAL A 84 -10.96 -4.37 1.70
CA VAL A 84 -9.98 -4.59 0.63
C VAL A 84 -10.18 -5.98 0.05
N VAL A 85 -10.70 -6.04 -1.16
CA VAL A 85 -10.96 -7.30 -1.87
C VAL A 85 -9.74 -7.68 -2.70
N GLU A 86 -9.01 -8.72 -2.27
CA GLU A 86 -7.91 -9.24 -3.05
C GLU A 86 -8.42 -9.87 -4.34
N THR A 87 -8.05 -9.29 -5.47
CA THR A 87 -8.45 -9.71 -6.81
C THR A 87 -7.22 -10.13 -7.60
N SER A 88 -7.17 -11.39 -7.96
CA SER A 88 -6.08 -11.99 -8.77
C SER A 88 -6.44 -12.06 -10.23
N GLY A 89 -5.44 -12.21 -11.09
CA GLY A 89 -5.64 -12.37 -12.52
C GLY A 89 -6.09 -11.10 -13.24
N ILE A 90 -5.72 -9.91 -12.72
CA ILE A 90 -6.05 -8.65 -13.39
C ILE A 90 -5.05 -8.40 -14.51
N GLU A 91 -5.54 -8.31 -15.73
CA GLU A 91 -4.75 -8.03 -16.92
C GLU A 91 -5.06 -6.67 -17.49
N LYS A 92 -4.05 -6.05 -18.11
CA LYS A 92 -4.20 -4.82 -18.87
C LYS A 92 -4.84 -5.15 -20.21
N THR A 93 -5.88 -4.41 -20.58
CA THR A 93 -6.52 -4.48 -21.89
C THR A 93 -6.31 -3.20 -22.70
N ALA A 94 -6.70 -3.19 -23.99
CA ALA A 94 -6.60 -2.01 -24.82
C ALA A 94 -7.41 -0.82 -24.25
N ASP A 95 -8.54 -1.11 -23.63
CA ASP A 95 -9.50 -0.12 -23.13
C ASP A 95 -9.50 0.02 -21.59
N GLY A 96 -8.66 -0.75 -20.87
CA GLY A 96 -8.63 -0.67 -19.41
C GLY A 96 -8.05 -1.89 -18.71
N ALA A 97 -8.88 -2.63 -17.99
CA ALA A 97 -8.50 -3.82 -17.23
C ALA A 97 -9.59 -4.90 -17.31
N ALA A 98 -9.20 -6.16 -17.23
CA ALA A 98 -10.11 -7.29 -17.10
C ALA A 98 -9.55 -8.31 -16.09
N VAL A 99 -10.43 -9.12 -15.49
CA VAL A 99 -10.04 -10.24 -14.66
C VAL A 99 -10.05 -11.51 -15.51
N GLU A 100 -8.98 -12.30 -15.43
CA GLU A 100 -8.83 -13.55 -16.19
C GLU A 100 -10.06 -14.45 -16.05
N GLY A 101 -10.57 -14.93 -17.18
CA GLY A 101 -11.76 -15.79 -17.23
C GLY A 101 -13.10 -15.09 -17.02
N GLN A 102 -13.12 -13.76 -16.89
CA GLN A 102 -14.33 -12.93 -16.80
C GLN A 102 -14.54 -12.09 -18.05
N ALA A 103 -15.64 -11.34 -18.12
CA ALA A 103 -15.91 -10.42 -19.23
C ALA A 103 -14.86 -9.31 -19.31
N ILE A 104 -14.64 -8.78 -20.51
CA ILE A 104 -13.88 -7.56 -20.73
C ILE A 104 -14.51 -6.49 -19.88
N ASP A 105 -14.14 -5.66 -19.19
CA ASP A 105 -14.79 -4.71 -18.26
C ASP A 105 -15.30 -5.30 -16.93
N SER A 106 -14.81 -6.46 -16.54
CA SER A 106 -15.19 -7.08 -15.26
C SER A 106 -14.70 -6.31 -14.04
N ILE A 107 -13.77 -5.37 -14.23
CA ILE A 107 -13.25 -4.48 -13.19
C ILE A 107 -13.08 -3.06 -13.74
N ASP A 108 -13.53 -2.06 -12.98
CA ASP A 108 -13.33 -0.66 -13.35
C ASP A 108 -11.85 -0.28 -13.25
N PRO A 109 -11.20 0.13 -14.35
CA PRO A 109 -9.80 0.55 -14.35
C PRO A 109 -9.53 1.82 -13.52
N GLN A 110 -10.59 2.54 -13.13
CA GLN A 110 -10.50 3.69 -12.23
C GLN A 110 -10.65 3.32 -10.74
N SER A 111 -10.95 2.05 -10.41
CA SER A 111 -10.99 1.59 -9.03
C SER A 111 -9.69 1.94 -8.30
N LEU A 112 -9.80 2.27 -7.03
CA LEU A 112 -8.63 2.46 -6.19
C LEU A 112 -8.15 1.12 -5.64
N VAL A 113 -6.84 0.93 -5.65
CA VAL A 113 -6.19 -0.29 -5.14
C VAL A 113 -5.13 0.05 -4.09
N SER A 114 -4.97 -0.85 -3.14
CA SER A 114 -3.88 -0.81 -2.17
C SER A 114 -2.59 -1.30 -2.82
N MET A 115 -1.54 -0.49 -2.67
CA MET A 115 -0.16 -0.86 -3.02
C MET A 115 0.74 -0.90 -1.77
N ASN A 116 0.13 -1.14 -0.61
CA ASN A 116 0.82 -1.29 0.68
C ASN A 116 1.53 -0.01 1.16
N PHE A 117 0.93 1.15 0.87
CA PHE A 117 1.42 2.44 1.34
C PHE A 117 0.47 2.99 2.41
N TRP A 118 0.91 2.93 3.67
CA TRP A 118 0.11 3.25 4.84
C TRP A 118 0.67 4.45 5.59
N GLY A 119 -0.21 5.29 6.14
CA GLY A 119 0.10 6.31 7.13
C GLY A 119 -0.47 5.89 8.48
N LEU A 120 0.40 5.74 9.47
CA LEU A 120 0.09 5.14 10.77
C LEU A 120 0.46 6.08 11.92
N THR A 121 -0.22 5.91 13.05
CA THR A 121 0.06 6.64 14.29
C THR A 121 1.08 5.89 15.16
N PRO A 122 1.82 6.58 16.04
CA PRO A 122 2.76 5.90 16.92
C PRO A 122 2.06 4.93 17.89
N GLU A 123 0.81 5.20 18.29
CA GLU A 123 0.00 4.33 19.15
C GLU A 123 -0.37 3.03 18.45
N PHE A 124 -0.48 3.04 17.12
CA PHE A 124 -0.79 1.84 16.36
C PHE A 124 0.28 0.75 16.51
N VAL A 125 1.52 1.11 16.86
CA VAL A 125 2.58 0.15 17.20
C VAL A 125 2.18 -0.75 18.39
N LYS A 126 1.47 -0.18 19.38
CA LYS A 126 0.95 -0.98 20.50
C LYS A 126 -0.17 -1.92 20.06
N VAL A 127 -1.05 -1.46 19.17
CA VAL A 127 -2.10 -2.28 18.57
C VAL A 127 -1.48 -3.45 17.80
N LEU A 128 -0.42 -3.20 17.03
CA LEU A 128 0.33 -4.25 16.33
C LEU A 128 0.98 -5.24 17.30
N GLU A 129 1.51 -4.78 18.45
CA GLU A 129 2.11 -5.64 19.45
C GLU A 129 1.09 -6.61 20.06
N ASP A 130 -0.08 -6.09 20.43
CA ASP A 130 -1.15 -6.90 21.01
C ASP A 130 -1.70 -7.92 20.00
N GLY A 131 -1.91 -7.50 18.74
CA GLY A 131 -2.31 -8.39 17.66
C GLY A 131 -1.26 -9.44 17.30
N PHE A 132 0.02 -9.12 17.42
CA PHE A 132 1.08 -10.10 17.18
C PHE A 132 1.08 -11.23 18.22
N VAL A 133 0.78 -10.94 19.49
CA VAL A 133 0.64 -11.96 20.53
C VAL A 133 -0.49 -12.92 20.16
N GLU A 134 -1.66 -12.39 19.79
CA GLU A 134 -2.82 -13.19 19.39
C GLU A 134 -2.51 -14.05 18.15
N PHE A 135 -1.88 -13.47 17.13
CA PHE A 135 -1.42 -14.17 15.93
C PHE A 135 -0.45 -15.31 16.29
N PHE A 136 0.52 -15.05 17.16
CA PHE A 136 1.53 -16.04 17.55
C PHE A 136 0.90 -17.22 18.29
N GLU A 137 -0.07 -16.96 19.15
CA GLU A 137 -0.75 -18.01 19.91
C GLU A 137 -1.73 -18.85 19.08
N LYS A 138 -2.39 -18.25 18.10
CA LYS A 138 -3.46 -18.90 17.31
C LYS A 138 -3.00 -19.41 15.94
N SER A 139 -2.33 -18.55 15.18
CA SER A 139 -2.02 -18.84 13.78
C SER A 139 -0.74 -19.64 13.61
N VAL A 140 0.28 -19.41 14.44
CA VAL A 140 1.57 -20.11 14.33
C VAL A 140 1.43 -21.61 14.65
N PRO A 141 0.72 -22.05 15.69
CA PRO A 141 0.53 -23.49 15.92
C PRO A 141 -0.25 -24.19 14.79
N ALA A 142 -1.19 -23.47 14.15
CA ALA A 142 -1.99 -24.02 13.04
C ALA A 142 -1.18 -24.16 11.74
N ASN A 143 -0.21 -23.28 11.48
CA ASN A 143 0.62 -23.26 10.27
C ASN A 143 2.04 -22.74 10.53
N PRO A 144 2.89 -23.49 11.25
CA PRO A 144 4.15 -22.97 11.79
C PRO A 144 5.18 -22.57 10.73
N LEU A 145 5.06 -23.11 9.50
CA LEU A 145 6.01 -22.85 8.42
C LEU A 145 5.58 -21.70 7.48
N LYS A 146 4.30 -21.34 7.48
CA LYS A 146 3.74 -20.38 6.51
C LYS A 146 2.88 -19.28 7.14
N ALA A 147 2.70 -19.28 8.48
CA ALA A 147 1.96 -18.23 9.14
C ALA A 147 2.68 -16.89 8.98
N GLU A 148 1.98 -15.87 8.51
CA GLU A 148 2.48 -14.52 8.34
C GLU A 148 1.54 -13.51 8.97
N TYR A 149 2.10 -12.61 9.78
CA TYR A 149 1.40 -11.47 10.35
C TYR A 149 1.48 -10.30 9.36
N LEU A 150 0.52 -10.25 8.45
CA LEU A 150 0.48 -9.28 7.36
C LEU A 150 -0.26 -8.01 7.79
N LEU A 151 0.40 -6.85 7.65
CA LEU A 151 -0.15 -5.55 8.03
C LEU A 151 -1.54 -5.27 7.39
N PRO A 152 -1.75 -5.45 6.07
CA PRO A 152 -3.05 -5.17 5.48
C PRO A 152 -4.16 -6.11 5.99
N ILE A 153 -3.85 -7.38 6.25
CA ILE A 153 -4.84 -8.34 6.79
C ILE A 153 -5.24 -7.92 8.20
N TYR A 154 -4.27 -7.60 9.05
CA TYR A 154 -4.56 -7.18 10.41
C TYR A 154 -5.34 -5.87 10.48
N ILE A 155 -5.02 -4.89 9.61
CA ILE A 155 -5.82 -3.66 9.50
C ILE A 155 -7.25 -3.99 9.05
N GLY A 156 -7.45 -4.93 8.13
CA GLY A 156 -8.77 -5.41 7.71
C GLY A 156 -9.58 -5.98 8.89
N GLU A 157 -8.97 -6.83 9.71
CA GLU A 157 -9.61 -7.38 10.93
C GLU A 157 -10.01 -6.28 11.94
N LEU A 158 -9.20 -5.22 12.04
CA LEU A 158 -9.49 -4.07 12.90
C LEU A 158 -10.61 -3.19 12.32
N LEU A 159 -10.71 -3.05 11.00
CA LEU A 159 -11.83 -2.37 10.32
C LEU A 159 -13.14 -3.09 10.58
N GLU A 160 -13.19 -4.42 10.42
CA GLU A 160 -14.38 -5.23 10.74
C GLU A 160 -14.87 -5.06 12.18
N LYS A 161 -13.92 -4.90 13.11
CA LYS A 161 -14.19 -4.67 14.54
C LYS A 161 -14.51 -3.19 14.87
N ASN A 162 -14.49 -2.29 13.87
CA ASN A 162 -14.58 -0.83 14.05
C ASN A 162 -13.54 -0.27 15.06
N ALA A 163 -12.38 -0.90 15.14
CA ALA A 163 -11.31 -0.51 16.05
C ALA A 163 -10.40 0.58 15.46
N VAL A 164 -10.37 0.71 14.14
CA VAL A 164 -9.63 1.75 13.41
C VAL A 164 -10.49 2.36 12.32
N THR A 165 -10.10 3.55 11.86
CA THR A 165 -10.58 4.15 10.61
C THR A 165 -9.40 4.33 9.67
N VAL A 166 -9.58 4.07 8.38
CA VAL A 166 -8.56 4.26 7.36
C VAL A 166 -9.09 5.19 6.29
N GLN A 167 -8.55 6.38 6.18
CA GLN A 167 -8.88 7.28 5.08
C GLN A 167 -8.08 6.87 3.83
N VAL A 168 -8.79 6.62 2.74
CA VAL A 168 -8.15 6.37 1.44
C VAL A 168 -7.82 7.70 0.80
N LEU A 169 -6.54 7.90 0.47
CA LEU A 169 -6.01 9.11 -0.15
C LEU A 169 -5.72 8.80 -1.63
N PRO A 170 -6.60 9.23 -2.57
CA PRO A 170 -6.42 8.92 -3.98
C PRO A 170 -5.15 9.54 -4.55
N THR A 171 -4.42 8.79 -5.35
CA THR A 171 -3.29 9.30 -6.14
C THR A 171 -3.38 8.87 -7.59
N HIS A 172 -2.94 9.75 -8.48
CA HIS A 172 -2.83 9.50 -9.92
C HIS A 172 -1.41 9.09 -10.32
N ASP A 173 -0.51 8.98 -9.35
CA ASP A 173 0.84 8.49 -9.59
C ASP A 173 0.83 7.12 -10.26
N LYS A 174 1.85 6.88 -11.08
CA LYS A 174 2.15 5.53 -11.53
C LYS A 174 2.88 4.80 -10.44
N TRP A 175 2.37 3.61 -10.11
CA TRP A 175 3.13 2.64 -9.35
C TRP A 175 3.85 1.70 -10.33
N PHE A 176 5.07 1.35 -10.05
CA PHE A 176 5.77 0.25 -10.72
C PHE A 176 6.80 -0.39 -9.80
N GLY A 177 6.98 -1.68 -9.99
CA GLY A 177 7.93 -2.53 -9.30
C GLY A 177 8.36 -3.67 -10.23
N VAL A 178 9.16 -4.58 -9.75
CA VAL A 178 9.61 -5.75 -10.52
C VAL A 178 8.80 -6.97 -10.07
N THR A 179 7.68 -7.23 -10.74
CA THR A 179 6.87 -8.44 -10.54
C THR A 179 7.42 -9.59 -11.39
N TYR A 180 7.72 -9.31 -12.64
CA TYR A 180 8.31 -10.25 -13.59
C TYR A 180 9.74 -9.81 -13.92
N LYS A 181 10.58 -10.76 -14.33
CA LYS A 181 11.97 -10.47 -14.73
C LYS A 181 12.03 -9.44 -15.88
N GLU A 182 11.03 -9.49 -16.75
CA GLU A 182 10.85 -8.62 -17.91
C GLU A 182 10.51 -7.19 -17.52
N ASP A 183 9.88 -6.96 -16.36
CA ASP A 183 9.57 -5.63 -15.84
C ASP A 183 10.83 -4.78 -15.58
N LYS A 184 11.98 -5.41 -15.37
CA LYS A 184 13.23 -4.70 -15.06
C LYS A 184 13.58 -3.63 -16.09
N GLN A 185 13.44 -3.93 -17.38
CA GLN A 185 13.75 -2.94 -18.42
C GLN A 185 12.72 -1.81 -18.41
N THR A 186 11.44 -2.14 -18.26
CA THR A 186 10.35 -1.16 -18.14
C THR A 186 10.56 -0.20 -16.97
N VAL A 187 11.02 -0.72 -15.83
CA VAL A 187 11.36 0.09 -14.64
C VAL A 187 12.52 1.04 -14.93
N ILE A 188 13.61 0.54 -15.55
CA ILE A 188 14.76 1.37 -15.94
C ILE A 188 14.32 2.51 -16.87
N ASP A 189 13.55 2.20 -17.90
CA ASP A 189 13.08 3.17 -18.89
C ASP A 189 12.10 4.18 -18.25
N SER A 190 11.27 3.73 -17.29
CA SER A 190 10.37 4.60 -16.54
C SER A 190 11.13 5.62 -15.70
N PHE A 191 12.19 5.21 -14.99
CA PHE A 191 13.04 6.14 -14.24
C PHE A 191 13.80 7.10 -15.18
N ALA A 192 14.34 6.61 -16.30
CA ALA A 192 14.98 7.45 -17.29
C ALA A 192 14.02 8.52 -17.83
N LYS A 193 12.76 8.13 -18.07
CA LYS A 193 11.71 9.07 -18.48
C LYS A 193 11.40 10.09 -17.39
N LEU A 194 11.25 9.70 -16.14
CA LEU A 194 11.00 10.63 -15.03
C LEU A 194 12.11 11.68 -14.90
N VAL A 195 13.37 11.30 -15.14
CA VAL A 195 14.49 12.25 -15.18
C VAL A 195 14.41 13.14 -16.40
N SER A 196 14.13 12.61 -17.58
CA SER A 196 14.03 13.41 -18.82
C SER A 196 12.87 14.40 -18.79
N ASP A 197 11.76 14.03 -18.15
CA ASP A 197 10.57 14.87 -17.96
C ASP A 197 10.76 15.92 -16.84
N GLY A 198 11.90 15.91 -16.15
CA GLY A 198 12.22 16.86 -15.07
C GLY A 198 11.50 16.57 -13.75
N VAL A 199 10.86 15.41 -13.60
CA VAL A 199 10.24 14.98 -12.33
C VAL A 199 11.31 14.79 -11.26
N TYR A 200 12.45 14.23 -11.64
CA TYR A 200 13.64 14.10 -10.80
C TYR A 200 14.84 14.77 -11.47
N GLN A 201 15.71 15.34 -10.64
CA GLN A 201 16.98 15.89 -11.12
C GLN A 201 17.92 14.74 -11.53
N LYS A 202 18.75 14.96 -12.56
CA LYS A 202 19.78 13.99 -12.98
C LYS A 202 20.74 13.66 -11.82
N ASN A 203 21.10 14.67 -11.01
CA ASN A 203 21.73 14.48 -9.71
C ASN A 203 20.60 14.54 -8.66
N LEU A 204 20.16 13.40 -8.20
CA LEU A 204 18.98 13.23 -7.35
C LEU A 204 19.01 14.09 -6.07
N PHE A 205 20.20 14.37 -5.55
CA PHE A 205 20.39 15.12 -4.30
C PHE A 205 20.76 16.59 -4.50
N SER A 206 20.74 17.09 -5.74
CA SER A 206 21.19 18.47 -6.06
C SER A 206 20.26 19.55 -5.48
N ASP A 207 19.03 19.21 -5.15
CA ASP A 207 18.01 20.10 -4.57
C ASP A 207 17.90 19.99 -3.04
N LEU A 208 18.60 19.05 -2.41
CA LEU A 208 18.66 18.98 -0.94
C LEU A 208 19.49 20.15 -0.40
N LYS A 209 18.86 20.99 0.42
CA LYS A 209 19.57 22.00 1.22
C LYS A 209 20.25 21.27 2.38
N HIS A 210 21.57 21.33 2.43
CA HIS A 210 22.37 20.88 3.56
C HIS A 210 22.30 21.86 4.72
#